data_3c5739254a003e8a9d3ad7aa5fb2a81a
#
_entry.id   3c5739254a003e8a9d3ad7aa5fb2a81a
#
_cell.length_a   1.000
_cell.length_b   1.000
_cell.length_c   1.000
_cell.angle_alpha   90.00
_cell.angle_beta   90.00
_cell.angle_gamma   90.00
#
_symmetry.space_group_name_H-M   'P 1'
#
loop_
_entity.id
_entity.type
_entity.pdbx_description
1 polymer ?
#
loop_
_entity_poly.entity_id
_entity_poly.type
_entity_poly.pdbx_seq_one_letter_code
_entity_poly.pdbx_strand_id
1 'polypeptide(L)'
;MTVGRAINCAKLCNTAVNPPVKPLVFANFLAPDMTPTYADVAARVGRALGVPAQLIEGSGWEQLRDGSVDVAFLCGLPYVRLVGERPGMLRPLVAPVLDDARCRDQPVYFSDVIVRRDSPFRSFGELRGRSWAYNEPGSFSGCLLVRHHLLQLGETEAFFGRLTFTGRHQESIRQVRTGEVDASAVDSQVLGVERLRDPALAGELRVIESLGPSTIPLVVATAAVRNDAQLRVRAALCELGSDPVSRNVLASGLIRRFTPIDDRAYDDIRQKLAIVESAVPSG
;
A
#
# COMPACT_ATOMS: atom_id res chain seq x y z
N MET A 1 61.47 3.14 59.61
CA MET A 1 61.20 3.89 58.37
C MET A 1 60.54 2.90 57.37
N THR A 2 59.21 2.93 57.28
CA THR A 2 58.48 1.97 56.46
C THR A 2 57.61 2.78 55.46
N VAL A 3 58.01 2.76 54.21
CA VAL A 3 57.35 3.49 53.14
C VAL A 3 56.14 2.68 52.63
N GLY A 4 54.94 3.21 52.92
CA GLY A 4 53.70 2.64 52.43
C GLY A 4 53.52 2.89 50.93
N ARG A 5 53.33 1.82 50.13
CA ARG A 5 52.94 1.87 48.72
C ARG A 5 51.44 2.08 48.64
N ALA A 6 51.03 3.22 48.11
CA ALA A 6 49.63 3.46 47.69
C ALA A 6 49.29 2.66 46.42
N ILE A 7 48.33 1.77 46.47
CA ILE A 7 47.81 1.05 45.35
C ILE A 7 46.76 1.93 44.63
N ASN A 8 47.10 2.39 43.43
CA ASN A 8 46.21 3.21 42.61
C ASN A 8 45.21 2.27 41.88
N CYS A 9 44.00 2.22 42.39
CA CYS A 9 42.92 1.39 41.84
C CYS A 9 42.04 2.22 40.87
N ALA A 10 42.61 2.62 39.73
CA ALA A 10 41.86 3.13 38.61
C ALA A 10 41.28 1.95 37.82
N LYS A 11 40.13 1.40 38.27
CA LYS A 11 39.35 0.49 37.46
C LYS A 11 38.79 1.25 36.28
N LEU A 12 39.32 0.97 35.11
CA LEU A 12 38.76 1.29 33.80
C LEU A 12 37.30 0.81 33.71
N CYS A 13 36.34 1.74 33.84
CA CYS A 13 35.02 1.53 33.33
C CYS A 13 35.09 1.48 31.80
N ASN A 14 35.31 0.31 31.27
CA ASN A 14 35.17 0.05 29.84
C ASN A 14 33.68 -0.04 29.54
N THR A 15 32.99 1.09 29.38
CA THR A 15 31.66 1.13 28.77
C THR A 15 31.84 0.76 27.32
N ALA A 16 31.70 -0.52 27.01
CA ALA A 16 31.55 -0.98 25.64
C ALA A 16 30.31 -0.27 25.06
N VAL A 17 30.55 0.81 24.32
CA VAL A 17 29.52 1.43 23.50
C VAL A 17 29.16 0.38 22.45
N ASN A 18 28.02 -0.29 22.64
CA ASN A 18 27.50 -1.15 21.61
C ASN A 18 27.40 -0.36 20.30
N PRO A 19 27.87 -0.93 19.16
CA PRO A 19 27.75 -0.25 17.89
C PRO A 19 26.28 0.15 17.69
N PRO A 20 26.01 1.33 17.09
CA PRO A 20 24.65 1.79 16.87
C PRO A 20 23.86 0.73 16.10
N VAL A 21 22.75 0.30 16.67
CA VAL A 21 21.87 -0.68 16.02
C VAL A 21 21.34 -0.02 14.74
N LYS A 22 21.59 -0.64 13.58
CA LYS A 22 21.05 -0.15 12.30
C LYS A 22 19.52 -0.04 12.41
N PRO A 23 18.93 1.12 12.08
CA PRO A 23 17.48 1.25 12.10
C PRO A 23 16.84 0.34 11.05
N LEU A 24 15.66 -0.19 11.37
CA LEU A 24 14.81 -0.89 10.43
C LEU A 24 14.13 0.16 9.52
N VAL A 25 14.41 0.12 8.23
CA VAL A 25 13.92 1.08 7.26
C VAL A 25 12.68 0.55 6.57
N PHE A 26 11.54 1.21 6.84
CA PHE A 26 10.30 1.01 6.10
C PHE A 26 10.22 2.00 4.95
N ALA A 27 9.59 1.62 3.84
CA ALA A 27 9.27 2.52 2.73
C ALA A 27 7.79 2.46 2.36
N ASN A 28 7.20 3.63 2.07
CA ASN A 28 5.85 3.76 1.54
C ASN A 28 5.89 3.94 0.02
N PHE A 29 5.45 2.92 -0.73
CA PHE A 29 5.24 2.96 -2.19
C PHE A 29 3.74 3.04 -2.54
N LEU A 30 2.90 3.40 -1.59
CA LEU A 30 1.46 3.56 -1.76
C LEU A 30 1.07 5.05 -1.73
N ALA A 31 -0.22 5.31 -1.59
CA ALA A 31 -0.73 6.68 -1.57
C ALA A 31 -0.14 7.50 -0.40
N PRO A 32 0.29 8.76 -0.65
CA PRO A 32 0.94 9.59 0.37
C PRO A 32 0.08 9.90 1.60
N ASP A 33 -1.24 9.86 1.46
CA ASP A 33 -2.19 10.03 2.56
C ASP A 33 -2.09 8.94 3.63
N MET A 34 -1.57 7.77 3.28
CA MET A 34 -1.31 6.68 4.23
C MET A 34 0.00 6.83 5.01
N THR A 35 0.87 7.77 4.63
CA THR A 35 2.19 7.97 5.26
C THR A 35 2.11 8.16 6.78
N PRO A 36 1.20 8.97 7.36
CA PRO A 36 1.11 9.10 8.82
C PRO A 36 0.78 7.77 9.51
N THR A 37 -0.18 7.01 8.99
CA THR A 37 -0.55 5.70 9.52
C THR A 37 0.61 4.71 9.44
N TYR A 38 1.31 4.65 8.31
CA TYR A 38 2.44 3.73 8.12
C TYR A 38 3.68 4.14 8.93
N ALA A 39 3.90 5.43 9.17
CA ALA A 39 4.96 5.90 10.06
C ALA A 39 4.73 5.43 11.50
N ASP A 40 3.50 5.53 11.99
CA ASP A 40 3.13 5.01 13.30
C ASP A 40 3.24 3.48 13.39
N VAL A 41 2.83 2.76 12.34
CA VAL A 41 3.01 1.30 12.22
C VAL A 41 4.49 0.95 12.32
N ALA A 42 5.36 1.58 11.53
CA ALA A 42 6.80 1.34 11.54
C ALA A 42 7.42 1.59 12.93
N ALA A 43 7.07 2.72 13.56
CA ALA A 43 7.55 3.06 14.89
C ALA A 43 7.11 2.04 15.95
N ARG A 44 5.89 1.50 15.87
CA ARG A 44 5.38 0.47 16.79
C ARG A 44 6.08 -0.87 16.58
N VAL A 45 6.29 -1.28 15.34
CA VAL A 45 7.08 -2.48 15.02
C VAL A 45 8.50 -2.33 15.57
N GLY A 46 9.15 -1.19 15.36
CA GLY A 46 10.48 -0.92 15.92
C GLY A 46 10.52 -1.06 17.45
N ARG A 47 9.54 -0.49 18.16
CA ARG A 47 9.42 -0.64 19.62
C ARG A 47 9.22 -2.10 20.05
N ALA A 48 8.35 -2.85 19.38
CA ALA A 48 8.11 -4.25 19.68
C ALA A 48 9.37 -5.12 19.46
N LEU A 49 10.21 -4.74 18.50
CA LEU A 49 11.47 -5.44 18.20
C LEU A 49 12.67 -4.95 19.02
N GLY A 50 12.53 -3.83 19.74
CA GLY A 50 13.63 -3.20 20.49
C GLY A 50 14.71 -2.58 19.59
N VAL A 51 14.34 -2.11 18.37
CA VAL A 51 15.25 -1.48 17.41
C VAL A 51 14.66 -0.14 16.94
N PRO A 52 15.51 0.85 16.59
CA PRO A 52 15.03 2.05 15.90
C PRO A 52 14.33 1.66 14.59
N ALA A 53 13.26 2.36 14.24
CA ALA A 53 12.59 2.19 12.96
C ALA A 53 12.19 3.54 12.39
N GLN A 54 12.24 3.67 11.07
CA GLN A 54 11.84 4.88 10.35
C GLN A 54 11.06 4.51 9.10
N LEU A 55 10.16 5.39 8.68
CA LEU A 55 9.49 5.31 7.39
C LEU A 55 10.08 6.37 6.45
N ILE A 56 10.37 5.99 5.23
CA ILE A 56 10.72 6.90 4.12
C ILE A 56 9.68 6.80 3.01
N GLU A 57 9.59 7.83 2.18
CA GLU A 57 8.83 7.74 0.93
C GLU A 57 9.61 6.92 -0.10
N GLY A 58 8.92 5.98 -0.76
CA GLY A 58 9.49 5.21 -1.85
C GLY A 58 9.64 6.09 -3.10
N SER A 59 10.85 6.17 -3.64
CA SER A 59 11.16 6.98 -4.82
C SER A 59 11.50 6.16 -6.06
N GLY A 60 11.72 4.85 -5.91
CA GLY A 60 12.02 3.95 -7.01
C GLY A 60 12.29 2.52 -6.55
N TRP A 61 12.10 1.56 -7.45
CA TRP A 61 12.25 0.13 -7.16
C TRP A 61 13.69 -0.29 -6.82
N GLU A 62 14.68 0.56 -7.16
CA GLU A 62 16.09 0.32 -6.81
C GLU A 62 16.28 0.24 -5.29
N GLN A 63 15.53 1.04 -4.53
CA GLN A 63 15.58 1.01 -3.05
C GLN A 63 15.25 -0.37 -2.47
N LEU A 64 14.43 -1.17 -3.18
CA LEU A 64 14.10 -2.55 -2.79
C LEU A 64 15.21 -3.56 -3.18
N ARG A 65 16.18 -3.15 -4.02
CA ARG A 65 17.25 -4.00 -4.57
C ARG A 65 18.60 -3.75 -3.90
N ASP A 66 18.86 -2.51 -3.52
CA ASP A 66 20.18 -2.05 -3.03
C ASP A 66 20.34 -2.20 -1.51
N GLY A 67 19.29 -2.63 -0.80
CA GLY A 67 19.32 -2.82 0.66
C GLY A 67 19.16 -1.51 1.46
N SER A 68 18.73 -0.42 0.83
CA SER A 68 18.36 0.82 1.52
C SER A 68 17.01 0.71 2.23
N VAL A 69 16.16 -0.22 1.82
CA VAL A 69 14.85 -0.53 2.41
C VAL A 69 14.84 -1.97 2.94
N ASP A 70 14.35 -2.15 4.15
CA ASP A 70 14.17 -3.47 4.77
C ASP A 70 12.74 -3.98 4.59
N VAL A 71 11.73 -3.12 4.78
CA VAL A 71 10.31 -3.46 4.72
C VAL A 71 9.58 -2.42 3.87
N ALA A 72 8.64 -2.83 3.03
CA ALA A 72 7.89 -1.90 2.18
C ALA A 72 6.38 -2.15 2.21
N PHE A 73 5.62 -1.06 2.16
CA PHE A 73 4.19 -1.05 1.81
C PHE A 73 4.09 -0.92 0.30
N LEU A 74 3.50 -1.90 -0.38
CA LEU A 74 3.61 -2.07 -1.83
C LEU A 74 2.28 -2.50 -2.45
N CYS A 75 1.93 -1.93 -3.60
CA CYS A 75 0.77 -2.35 -4.38
C CYS A 75 1.01 -3.75 -4.99
N GLY A 76 -0.07 -4.54 -5.13
CA GLY A 76 0.00 -5.90 -5.63
C GLY A 76 0.53 -6.02 -7.06
N LEU A 77 0.24 -5.08 -7.96
CA LEU A 77 0.74 -5.13 -9.34
C LEU A 77 2.27 -4.91 -9.42
N PRO A 78 2.88 -3.86 -8.82
CA PRO A 78 4.33 -3.77 -8.74
C PRO A 78 4.96 -4.99 -8.06
N TYR A 79 4.35 -5.52 -6.98
CA TYR A 79 4.83 -6.73 -6.32
C TYR A 79 4.95 -7.90 -7.31
N VAL A 80 3.87 -8.22 -8.03
CA VAL A 80 3.83 -9.33 -8.99
C VAL A 80 4.88 -9.17 -10.08
N ARG A 81 5.06 -7.96 -10.61
CA ARG A 81 6.08 -7.68 -11.63
C ARG A 81 7.50 -7.86 -11.09
N LEU A 82 7.81 -7.27 -9.95
CA LEU A 82 9.14 -7.33 -9.34
C LEU A 82 9.56 -8.77 -8.98
N VAL A 83 8.65 -9.58 -8.42
CA VAL A 83 8.97 -10.99 -8.10
C VAL A 83 9.01 -11.86 -9.35
N GLY A 84 8.27 -11.51 -10.42
CA GLY A 84 8.38 -12.15 -11.72
C GLY A 84 9.73 -11.91 -12.39
N GLU A 85 10.23 -10.65 -12.33
CA GLU A 85 11.55 -10.29 -12.84
C GLU A 85 12.69 -10.92 -12.03
N ARG A 86 12.55 -10.95 -10.71
CA ARG A 86 13.59 -11.44 -9.78
C ARG A 86 12.98 -12.23 -8.63
N PRO A 87 12.79 -13.55 -8.80
CA PRO A 87 12.27 -14.43 -7.75
C PRO A 87 13.09 -14.33 -6.46
N GLY A 88 12.39 -14.25 -5.32
CA GLY A 88 13.03 -14.19 -4.00
C GLY A 88 13.50 -12.80 -3.56
N MET A 89 13.39 -11.76 -4.39
CA MET A 89 13.76 -10.39 -4.04
C MET A 89 12.88 -9.82 -2.90
N LEU A 90 11.60 -10.14 -2.93
CA LEU A 90 10.62 -9.70 -1.94
C LEU A 90 9.91 -10.91 -1.32
N ARG A 91 9.61 -10.82 -0.04
CA ARG A 91 8.82 -11.81 0.69
C ARG A 91 7.59 -11.18 1.30
N PRO A 92 6.38 -11.66 0.98
CA PRO A 92 5.16 -11.21 1.62
C PRO A 92 5.21 -11.48 3.13
N LEU A 93 4.86 -10.49 3.91
CA LEU A 93 4.75 -10.62 5.35
C LEU A 93 3.29 -10.68 5.79
N VAL A 94 2.58 -9.58 5.55
CA VAL A 94 1.18 -9.40 5.94
C VAL A 94 0.45 -8.53 4.91
N ALA A 95 -0.88 -8.60 4.93
CA ALA A 95 -1.74 -7.63 4.27
C ALA A 95 -2.77 -7.06 5.27
N PRO A 96 -3.25 -5.82 5.08
CA PRO A 96 -4.29 -5.28 5.91
C PRO A 96 -5.64 -5.95 5.63
N VAL A 97 -6.44 -6.12 6.67
CA VAL A 97 -7.87 -6.39 6.59
C VAL A 97 -8.58 -5.08 6.91
N LEU A 98 -9.36 -4.59 5.97
CA LEU A 98 -10.01 -3.30 6.10
C LEU A 98 -11.25 -3.37 7.01
N ASP A 99 -11.59 -2.23 7.60
CA ASP A 99 -12.88 -2.04 8.27
C ASP A 99 -13.95 -1.62 7.25
N ASP A 100 -14.18 -2.51 6.28
CA ASP A 100 -15.21 -2.43 5.24
C ASP A 100 -15.95 -3.76 5.17
N ALA A 101 -17.24 -3.73 5.43
CA ALA A 101 -18.10 -4.92 5.43
C ALA A 101 -18.07 -5.69 4.09
N ARG A 102 -17.82 -5.00 2.96
CA ARG A 102 -17.70 -5.61 1.64
C ARG A 102 -16.52 -6.59 1.56
N CYS A 103 -15.47 -6.35 2.35
CA CYS A 103 -14.28 -7.19 2.39
C CYS A 103 -14.48 -8.51 3.13
N ARG A 104 -15.58 -8.69 3.90
CA ARG A 104 -15.94 -9.92 4.62
C ARG A 104 -14.77 -10.47 5.48
N ASP A 105 -14.08 -9.56 6.17
CA ASP A 105 -12.91 -9.85 7.01
C ASP A 105 -11.72 -10.53 6.27
N GLN A 106 -11.63 -10.35 4.95
CA GLN A 106 -10.55 -10.84 4.10
C GLN A 106 -9.59 -9.72 3.72
N PRO A 107 -8.32 -10.03 3.39
CA PRO A 107 -7.33 -9.05 2.93
C PRO A 107 -7.55 -8.70 1.46
N VAL A 108 -8.72 -8.11 1.17
CA VAL A 108 -9.14 -7.70 -0.17
C VAL A 108 -9.63 -6.25 -0.15
N TYR A 109 -9.72 -5.67 -1.34
CA TYR A 109 -10.24 -4.33 -1.56
C TYR A 109 -10.94 -4.23 -2.92
N PHE A 110 -11.47 -3.05 -3.22
CA PHE A 110 -12.16 -2.77 -4.47
C PHE A 110 -11.53 -1.56 -5.17
N SER A 111 -11.78 -1.46 -6.46
CA SER A 111 -11.61 -0.22 -7.19
C SER A 111 -12.99 0.39 -7.39
N ASP A 112 -13.27 1.47 -6.66
CA ASP A 112 -14.57 2.14 -6.67
C ASP A 112 -14.62 3.15 -7.81
N VAL A 113 -15.53 2.96 -8.76
CA VAL A 113 -15.80 3.90 -9.86
C VAL A 113 -16.64 5.05 -9.33
N ILE A 114 -16.03 6.22 -9.28
CA ILE A 114 -16.64 7.44 -8.73
C ILE A 114 -17.05 8.41 -9.82
N VAL A 115 -18.17 9.07 -9.59
CA VAL A 115 -18.68 10.20 -10.36
C VAL A 115 -19.19 11.29 -9.42
N ARG A 116 -19.40 12.50 -9.89
CA ARG A 116 -20.12 13.52 -9.12
C ARG A 116 -21.52 13.02 -8.75
N ARG A 117 -21.99 13.37 -7.57
CA ARG A 117 -23.33 12.96 -7.10
C ARG A 117 -24.46 13.47 -7.97
N ASP A 118 -24.33 14.67 -8.50
CA ASP A 118 -25.30 15.35 -9.38
C ASP A 118 -25.18 14.90 -10.85
N SER A 119 -24.17 14.11 -11.23
CA SER A 119 -24.02 13.60 -12.59
C SER A 119 -25.18 12.65 -12.97
N PRO A 120 -25.53 12.52 -14.26
CA PRO A 120 -26.56 11.59 -14.70
C PRO A 120 -26.14 10.12 -14.62
N PHE A 121 -24.83 9.81 -14.60
CA PHE A 121 -24.30 8.46 -14.75
C PHE A 121 -24.63 7.60 -13.53
N ARG A 122 -25.15 6.36 -13.79
CA ARG A 122 -25.58 5.39 -12.76
C ARG A 122 -24.89 4.02 -12.91
N SER A 123 -24.24 3.78 -14.05
CA SER A 123 -23.53 2.55 -14.37
C SER A 123 -22.24 2.83 -15.13
N PHE A 124 -21.32 1.87 -15.14
CA PHE A 124 -20.07 1.98 -15.90
C PHE A 124 -20.33 2.16 -17.41
N GLY A 125 -21.33 1.45 -17.96
CA GLY A 125 -21.67 1.51 -19.38
C GLY A 125 -22.04 2.93 -19.86
N GLU A 126 -22.62 3.77 -19.00
CA GLU A 126 -22.97 5.16 -19.32
C GLU A 126 -21.76 6.11 -19.42
N LEU A 127 -20.58 5.62 -19.06
CA LEU A 127 -19.32 6.35 -19.18
C LEU A 127 -18.71 6.26 -20.58
N ARG A 128 -19.35 5.58 -21.53
CA ARG A 128 -18.89 5.50 -22.94
C ARG A 128 -18.77 6.92 -23.53
N GLY A 129 -17.62 7.21 -24.11
CA GLY A 129 -17.30 8.51 -24.69
C GLY A 129 -17.09 9.65 -23.67
N ARG A 130 -17.10 9.34 -22.36
CA ARG A 130 -16.88 10.31 -21.29
C ARG A 130 -15.42 10.48 -20.95
N SER A 131 -15.10 11.56 -20.23
CA SER A 131 -13.74 11.80 -19.73
C SER A 131 -13.46 10.95 -18.50
N TRP A 132 -12.27 10.33 -18.50
CA TRP A 132 -11.82 9.41 -17.45
C TRP A 132 -10.47 9.81 -16.91
N ALA A 133 -10.33 9.87 -15.59
CA ALA A 133 -9.04 10.03 -14.92
C ALA A 133 -8.48 8.70 -14.43
N TYR A 134 -7.14 8.55 -14.52
CA TYR A 134 -6.42 7.45 -13.89
C TYR A 134 -5.17 7.98 -13.18
N ASN A 135 -4.81 7.34 -12.04
CA ASN A 135 -3.71 7.83 -11.22
C ASN A 135 -2.34 7.56 -11.85
N GLU A 136 -2.05 6.33 -12.24
CA GLU A 136 -0.77 5.95 -12.87
C GLU A 136 -0.89 4.62 -13.63
N PRO A 137 -0.06 4.41 -14.67
CA PRO A 137 -0.09 3.17 -15.47
C PRO A 137 0.29 1.91 -14.66
N GLY A 138 1.09 2.07 -13.60
CA GLY A 138 1.49 0.99 -12.70
C GLY A 138 0.48 0.66 -11.60
N SER A 139 -0.62 1.40 -11.51
CA SER A 139 -1.66 1.14 -10.51
C SER A 139 -2.51 -0.09 -10.88
N PHE A 140 -2.73 -0.96 -9.90
CA PHE A 140 -3.68 -2.05 -10.07
C PHE A 140 -5.12 -1.54 -10.08
N SER A 141 -5.57 -0.83 -9.05
CA SER A 141 -6.95 -0.36 -8.91
C SER A 141 -7.32 0.72 -9.93
N GLY A 142 -6.43 1.72 -10.13
CA GLY A 142 -6.74 2.86 -10.99
C GLY A 142 -6.54 2.61 -12.49
N CYS A 143 -5.84 1.53 -12.87
CA CYS A 143 -5.52 1.28 -14.27
C CYS A 143 -5.76 -0.18 -14.69
N LEU A 144 -5.00 -1.17 -14.16
CA LEU A 144 -5.07 -2.55 -14.66
C LEU A 144 -6.48 -3.15 -14.49
N LEU A 145 -7.11 -2.97 -13.34
CA LEU A 145 -8.42 -3.55 -13.05
C LEU A 145 -9.50 -2.94 -13.93
N VAL A 146 -9.38 -1.66 -14.28
CA VAL A 146 -10.28 -0.99 -15.25
C VAL A 146 -10.09 -1.55 -16.65
N ARG A 147 -8.83 -1.74 -17.11
CA ARG A 147 -8.55 -2.38 -18.40
C ARG A 147 -9.09 -3.81 -18.47
N HIS A 148 -8.90 -4.58 -17.40
CA HIS A 148 -9.45 -5.92 -17.30
C HIS A 148 -10.98 -5.91 -17.38
N HIS A 149 -11.65 -4.98 -16.69
CA HIS A 149 -13.10 -4.83 -16.75
C HIS A 149 -13.59 -4.45 -18.15
N LEU A 150 -12.91 -3.51 -18.83
CA LEU A 150 -13.22 -3.17 -20.23
C LEU A 150 -13.13 -4.39 -21.14
N LEU A 151 -12.09 -5.22 -21.02
CA LEU A 151 -11.95 -6.45 -21.80
C LEU A 151 -13.09 -7.45 -21.54
N GLN A 152 -13.57 -7.56 -20.30
CA GLN A 152 -14.74 -8.39 -19.97
C GLN A 152 -16.01 -7.89 -20.66
N LEU A 153 -16.12 -6.59 -20.95
CA LEU A 153 -17.21 -5.98 -21.70
C LEU A 153 -17.00 -6.04 -23.24
N GLY A 154 -15.88 -6.61 -23.72
CA GLY A 154 -15.49 -6.59 -25.12
C GLY A 154 -14.99 -5.23 -25.61
N GLU A 155 -14.54 -4.39 -24.70
CA GLU A 155 -14.13 -3.00 -24.93
C GLU A 155 -12.61 -2.81 -24.77
N THR A 156 -12.14 -1.65 -25.24
CA THR A 156 -10.77 -1.18 -25.04
C THR A 156 -10.79 0.20 -24.36
N GLU A 157 -9.62 0.80 -24.17
CA GLU A 157 -9.53 2.18 -23.64
C GLU A 157 -10.22 3.22 -24.55
N ALA A 158 -10.47 2.91 -25.84
CA ALA A 158 -11.28 3.73 -26.74
C ALA A 158 -12.76 3.85 -26.30
N PHE A 159 -13.17 3.07 -25.28
CA PHE A 159 -14.46 3.24 -24.61
C PHE A 159 -14.63 4.65 -24.03
N PHE A 160 -13.55 5.23 -23.51
CA PHE A 160 -13.56 6.60 -22.98
C PHE A 160 -13.24 7.63 -24.07
N GLY A 161 -13.89 8.78 -24.01
CA GLY A 161 -13.66 9.88 -24.97
C GLY A 161 -12.37 10.65 -24.73
N ARG A 162 -11.94 10.74 -23.46
CA ARG A 162 -10.70 11.39 -23.06
C ARG A 162 -10.12 10.72 -21.82
N LEU A 163 -8.83 10.39 -21.86
CA LEU A 163 -8.08 9.88 -20.74
C LEU A 163 -7.19 10.98 -20.15
N THR A 164 -7.19 11.12 -18.82
CA THR A 164 -6.38 12.12 -18.10
C THR A 164 -5.52 11.41 -17.05
N PHE A 165 -4.20 11.54 -17.17
CA PHE A 165 -3.26 11.08 -16.15
C PHE A 165 -3.18 12.10 -15.01
N THR A 166 -3.36 11.64 -13.76
CA THR A 166 -3.43 12.49 -12.57
C THR A 166 -2.27 12.32 -11.60
N GLY A 167 -1.49 11.27 -11.74
CA GLY A 167 -0.34 10.94 -10.89
C GLY A 167 -0.70 10.30 -9.56
N ARG A 168 -1.92 10.54 -9.02
CA ARG A 168 -2.36 9.98 -7.73
C ARG A 168 -3.88 9.97 -7.60
N HIS A 169 -4.40 9.08 -6.74
CA HIS A 169 -5.85 8.94 -6.51
C HIS A 169 -6.50 10.22 -5.99
N GLN A 170 -5.85 10.98 -5.11
CA GLN A 170 -6.37 12.24 -4.57
C GLN A 170 -6.65 13.26 -5.67
N GLU A 171 -5.77 13.34 -6.64
CA GLU A 171 -5.97 14.25 -7.78
C GLU A 171 -7.09 13.76 -8.70
N SER A 172 -7.23 12.44 -8.89
CA SER A 172 -8.39 11.87 -9.59
C SER A 172 -9.71 12.21 -8.87
N ILE A 173 -9.75 12.04 -7.55
CA ILE A 173 -10.90 12.42 -6.71
C ILE A 173 -11.24 13.91 -6.87
N ARG A 174 -10.22 14.78 -6.79
CA ARG A 174 -10.39 16.24 -6.95
C ARG A 174 -10.99 16.58 -8.32
N GLN A 175 -10.43 16.03 -9.42
CA GLN A 175 -10.88 16.31 -10.77
C GLN A 175 -12.32 15.83 -11.03
N VAL A 176 -12.71 14.67 -10.48
CA VAL A 176 -14.11 14.23 -10.54
C VAL A 176 -15.01 15.18 -9.74
N ARG A 177 -14.60 15.55 -8.51
CA ARG A 177 -15.32 16.46 -7.63
C ARG A 177 -15.61 17.81 -8.29
N THR A 178 -14.58 18.38 -8.95
CA THR A 178 -14.70 19.70 -9.64
C THR A 178 -15.37 19.61 -11.01
N GLY A 179 -15.58 18.40 -11.55
CA GLY A 179 -16.15 18.20 -12.89
C GLY A 179 -15.15 18.41 -14.03
N GLU A 180 -13.85 18.44 -13.75
CA GLU A 180 -12.80 18.48 -14.78
C GLU A 180 -12.75 17.19 -15.59
N VAL A 181 -13.14 16.05 -14.96
CA VAL A 181 -13.41 14.77 -15.59
C VAL A 181 -14.72 14.19 -15.08
N ASP A 182 -15.35 13.32 -15.89
CA ASP A 182 -16.65 12.73 -15.55
C ASP A 182 -16.53 11.63 -14.50
N ALA A 183 -15.47 10.81 -14.56
CA ALA A 183 -15.31 9.63 -13.69
C ALA A 183 -13.84 9.23 -13.49
N SER A 184 -13.63 8.40 -12.47
CA SER A 184 -12.36 7.73 -12.19
C SER A 184 -12.61 6.45 -11.39
N ALA A 185 -11.67 5.52 -11.44
CA ALA A 185 -11.59 4.39 -10.52
C ALA A 185 -10.55 4.67 -9.42
N VAL A 186 -10.96 4.53 -8.18
CA VAL A 186 -10.16 4.87 -7.00
C VAL A 186 -10.06 3.65 -6.09
N ASP A 187 -8.88 3.42 -5.53
CA ASP A 187 -8.68 2.45 -4.45
C ASP A 187 -9.69 2.71 -3.33
N SER A 188 -10.46 1.69 -2.94
CA SER A 188 -11.54 1.84 -1.95
C SER A 188 -11.05 2.25 -0.57
N GLN A 189 -9.83 1.83 -0.19
CA GLN A 189 -9.20 2.29 1.06
C GLN A 189 -8.85 3.77 0.98
N VAL A 190 -8.23 4.20 -0.11
CA VAL A 190 -7.90 5.63 -0.34
C VAL A 190 -9.16 6.47 -0.33
N LEU A 191 -10.20 6.06 -1.07
CA LEU A 191 -11.49 6.79 -1.09
C LEU A 191 -12.12 6.88 0.31
N GLY A 192 -12.05 5.80 1.07
CA GLY A 192 -12.55 5.76 2.45
C GLY A 192 -11.78 6.70 3.37
N VAL A 193 -10.45 6.70 3.30
CA VAL A 193 -9.58 7.59 4.11
C VAL A 193 -9.83 9.06 3.73
N GLU A 194 -9.95 9.38 2.44
CA GLU A 194 -10.27 10.75 2.01
C GLU A 194 -11.65 11.20 2.53
N ARG A 195 -12.65 10.30 2.57
CA ARG A 195 -13.97 10.59 3.17
C ARG A 195 -13.92 10.79 4.70
N LEU A 196 -13.00 10.12 5.40
CA LEU A 196 -12.78 10.38 6.83
C LEU A 196 -12.18 11.77 7.07
N ARG A 197 -11.28 12.22 6.19
CA ARG A 197 -10.62 13.54 6.26
C ARG A 197 -11.53 14.68 5.83
N ASP A 198 -12.30 14.45 4.78
CA ASP A 198 -13.28 15.39 4.23
C ASP A 198 -14.64 14.72 4.11
N PRO A 199 -15.48 14.75 5.16
CA PRO A 199 -16.82 14.17 5.14
C PRO A 199 -17.74 14.74 4.04
N ALA A 200 -17.47 15.94 3.50
CA ALA A 200 -18.24 16.51 2.41
C ALA A 200 -18.17 15.66 1.14
N LEU A 201 -17.05 14.95 0.92
CA LEU A 201 -16.89 14.04 -0.23
C LEU A 201 -18.01 12.99 -0.32
N ALA A 202 -18.54 12.52 0.81
CA ALA A 202 -19.64 11.58 0.83
C ALA A 202 -20.95 12.17 0.24
N GLY A 203 -21.13 13.49 0.36
CA GLY A 203 -22.25 14.24 -0.23
C GLY A 203 -22.03 14.63 -1.69
N GLU A 204 -20.79 14.77 -2.13
CA GLU A 204 -20.43 15.33 -3.44
C GLU A 204 -20.09 14.24 -4.48
N LEU A 205 -19.65 13.06 -4.03
CA LEU A 205 -19.30 11.95 -4.90
C LEU A 205 -20.21 10.74 -4.66
N ARG A 206 -20.39 9.95 -5.70
CA ARG A 206 -21.10 8.68 -5.68
C ARG A 206 -20.25 7.59 -6.31
N VAL A 207 -20.22 6.42 -5.69
CA VAL A 207 -19.75 5.19 -6.31
C VAL A 207 -20.87 4.61 -7.15
N ILE A 208 -20.62 4.35 -8.42
CA ILE A 208 -21.59 3.76 -9.35
C ILE A 208 -21.31 2.28 -9.62
N GLU A 209 -20.07 1.84 -9.41
CA GLU A 209 -19.64 0.46 -9.53
C GLU A 209 -18.41 0.21 -8.67
N SER A 210 -18.22 -1.04 -8.20
CA SER A 210 -17.05 -1.46 -7.45
C SER A 210 -16.43 -2.67 -8.16
N LEU A 211 -15.26 -2.49 -8.75
CA LEU A 211 -14.52 -3.54 -9.43
C LEU A 211 -13.71 -4.35 -8.42
N GLY A 212 -13.86 -5.67 -8.46
CA GLY A 212 -13.21 -6.57 -7.50
C GLY A 212 -14.20 -7.57 -6.88
N PRO A 213 -13.90 -8.20 -5.71
CA PRO A 213 -12.72 -7.95 -4.88
C PRO A 213 -11.40 -8.41 -5.52
N SER A 214 -10.31 -7.81 -5.09
CA SER A 214 -8.95 -8.22 -5.44
C SER A 214 -8.06 -8.16 -4.21
N THR A 215 -6.94 -8.91 -4.24
CA THR A 215 -6.00 -8.92 -3.12
C THR A 215 -5.42 -7.52 -2.90
N ILE A 216 -5.49 -7.09 -1.65
CA ILE A 216 -5.11 -5.73 -1.22
C ILE A 216 -3.57 -5.53 -1.28
N PRO A 217 -3.06 -4.28 -1.38
CA PRO A 217 -1.65 -3.97 -1.16
C PRO A 217 -1.08 -4.61 0.11
N LEU A 218 0.20 -4.96 0.08
CA LEU A 218 0.83 -5.77 1.11
C LEU A 218 2.02 -5.08 1.77
N VAL A 219 2.47 -5.67 2.88
CA VAL A 219 3.77 -5.40 3.49
C VAL A 219 4.71 -6.52 3.09
N VAL A 220 5.85 -6.16 2.51
CA VAL A 220 6.91 -7.09 2.10
C VAL A 220 8.20 -6.83 2.87
N ALA A 221 9.00 -7.86 3.07
CA ALA A 221 10.42 -7.72 3.41
C ALA A 221 11.26 -7.88 2.15
N THR A 222 12.36 -7.11 2.07
CA THR A 222 13.39 -7.30 1.04
C THR A 222 14.31 -8.48 1.40
N ALA A 223 15.04 -8.98 0.42
CA ALA A 223 16.01 -10.07 0.63
C ALA A 223 17.15 -9.70 1.61
N ALA A 224 17.35 -8.42 1.89
CA ALA A 224 18.34 -7.94 2.86
C ALA A 224 17.96 -8.31 4.31
N VAL A 225 16.68 -8.53 4.60
CA VAL A 225 16.20 -8.89 5.94
C VAL A 225 16.32 -10.39 6.17
N ARG A 226 17.02 -10.78 7.23
CA ARG A 226 17.16 -12.19 7.61
C ARG A 226 15.81 -12.83 7.95
N ASN A 227 15.68 -14.14 7.69
CA ASN A 227 14.42 -14.87 7.89
C ASN A 227 13.86 -14.77 9.32
N ASP A 228 14.71 -14.84 10.34
CA ASP A 228 14.30 -14.67 11.74
C ASP A 228 13.75 -13.27 12.03
N ALA A 229 14.36 -12.23 11.46
CA ALA A 229 13.87 -10.86 11.57
C ALA A 229 12.54 -10.67 10.81
N GLN A 230 12.38 -11.27 9.62
CA GLN A 230 11.11 -11.26 8.87
C GLN A 230 9.96 -11.84 9.70
N LEU A 231 10.19 -12.99 10.37
CA LEU A 231 9.17 -13.60 11.23
C LEU A 231 8.80 -12.71 12.41
N ARG A 232 9.78 -12.03 13.03
CA ARG A 232 9.54 -11.09 14.13
C ARG A 232 8.77 -9.85 13.66
N VAL A 233 9.13 -9.27 12.51
CA VAL A 233 8.39 -8.14 11.92
C VAL A 233 6.95 -8.54 11.61
N ARG A 234 6.75 -9.72 11.00
CA ARG A 234 5.43 -10.26 10.71
C ARG A 234 4.57 -10.43 11.97
N ALA A 235 5.14 -11.02 13.02
CA ALA A 235 4.44 -11.18 14.30
C ALA A 235 4.06 -9.83 14.89
N ALA A 236 5.00 -8.88 14.95
CA ALA A 236 4.75 -7.54 15.48
C ALA A 236 3.64 -6.80 14.71
N LEU A 237 3.61 -6.91 13.36
CA LEU A 237 2.53 -6.33 12.54
C LEU A 237 1.17 -6.97 12.86
N CYS A 238 1.10 -8.29 13.02
CA CYS A 238 -0.15 -8.99 13.35
C CYS A 238 -0.68 -8.62 14.74
N GLU A 239 0.20 -8.33 15.70
CA GLU A 239 -0.15 -7.98 17.07
C GLU A 239 -0.72 -6.56 17.20
N LEU A 240 -0.48 -5.64 16.23
CA LEU A 240 -0.98 -4.26 16.29
C LEU A 240 -2.49 -4.18 16.46
N GLY A 241 -3.25 -5.10 15.86
CA GLY A 241 -4.71 -5.13 16.01
C GLY A 241 -5.22 -5.51 17.41
N SER A 242 -4.36 -6.05 18.27
CA SER A 242 -4.72 -6.48 19.64
C SER A 242 -4.53 -5.36 20.66
N ASP A 243 -3.65 -4.39 20.41
CA ASP A 243 -3.39 -3.27 21.31
C ASP A 243 -4.36 -2.09 21.05
N PRO A 244 -5.08 -1.58 22.07
CA PRO A 244 -6.05 -0.49 21.89
C PRO A 244 -5.46 0.78 21.29
N VAL A 245 -4.23 1.15 21.66
CA VAL A 245 -3.59 2.37 21.14
C VAL A 245 -3.21 2.17 19.66
N SER A 246 -2.72 0.99 19.30
CA SER A 246 -2.42 0.64 17.91
C SER A 246 -3.68 0.56 17.05
N ARG A 247 -4.81 0.07 17.59
CA ARG A 247 -6.08 0.07 16.85
C ARG A 247 -6.53 1.47 16.43
N ASN A 248 -6.35 2.48 17.26
CA ASN A 248 -6.68 3.87 16.88
C ASN A 248 -5.81 4.37 15.71
N VAL A 249 -4.54 3.98 15.68
CA VAL A 249 -3.63 4.29 14.55
C VAL A 249 -4.10 3.57 13.29
N LEU A 250 -4.39 2.28 13.38
CA LEU A 250 -4.86 1.49 12.25
C LEU A 250 -6.20 2.01 11.70
N ALA A 251 -7.11 2.45 12.59
CA ALA A 251 -8.41 2.99 12.22
C ALA A 251 -8.31 4.26 11.36
N SER A 252 -7.27 5.08 11.53
CA SER A 252 -7.03 6.26 10.67
C SER A 252 -6.77 5.89 9.21
N GLY A 253 -6.31 4.66 8.95
CA GLY A 253 -6.14 4.08 7.62
C GLY A 253 -7.23 3.08 7.25
N LEU A 254 -8.34 3.01 8.02
CA LEU A 254 -9.41 2.02 7.86
C LEU A 254 -8.90 0.56 7.96
N ILE A 255 -7.82 0.33 8.67
CA ILE A 255 -7.25 -0.99 8.88
C ILE A 255 -7.77 -1.53 10.21
N ARG A 256 -8.43 -2.70 10.17
CA ARG A 256 -8.86 -3.41 11.39
C ARG A 256 -7.68 -4.17 12.03
N ARG A 257 -6.90 -4.85 11.21
CA ARG A 257 -5.73 -5.64 11.60
C ARG A 257 -4.85 -5.96 10.40
N PHE A 258 -3.66 -6.43 10.65
CA PHE A 258 -2.86 -7.12 9.64
C PHE A 258 -3.03 -8.63 9.78
N THR A 259 -2.99 -9.36 8.66
CA THR A 259 -3.04 -10.82 8.60
C THR A 259 -1.89 -11.37 7.77
N PRO A 260 -1.32 -12.51 8.14
CA PRO A 260 -0.32 -13.18 7.32
C PRO A 260 -0.83 -13.40 5.90
N ILE A 261 0.04 -13.20 4.93
CA ILE A 261 -0.26 -13.44 3.52
C ILE A 261 0.93 -14.12 2.83
N ASP A 262 0.67 -14.87 1.79
CA ASP A 262 1.69 -15.51 0.96
C ASP A 262 1.60 -15.05 -0.51
N ASP A 263 2.55 -15.49 -1.32
CA ASP A 263 2.67 -15.11 -2.72
C ASP A 263 1.47 -15.56 -3.57
N ARG A 264 0.85 -16.70 -3.24
CA ARG A 264 -0.29 -17.27 -3.99
C ARG A 264 -1.53 -16.39 -3.91
N ALA A 265 -1.67 -15.63 -2.83
CA ALA A 265 -2.78 -14.70 -2.69
C ALA A 265 -2.82 -13.65 -3.83
N TYR A 266 -1.70 -13.43 -4.52
CA TYR A 266 -1.57 -12.47 -5.64
C TYR A 266 -1.75 -13.12 -7.01
N ASP A 267 -2.16 -14.39 -7.10
CA ASP A 267 -2.42 -15.08 -8.36
C ASP A 267 -3.62 -14.47 -9.11
N ASP A 268 -4.58 -13.88 -8.40
CA ASP A 268 -5.68 -13.12 -9.01
C ASP A 268 -5.17 -11.92 -9.82
N ILE A 269 -4.15 -11.22 -9.31
CA ILE A 269 -3.51 -10.09 -9.99
C ILE A 269 -2.69 -10.58 -11.18
N ARG A 270 -1.95 -11.70 -11.04
CA ARG A 270 -1.19 -12.32 -12.13
C ARG A 270 -2.10 -12.71 -13.29
N GLN A 271 -3.25 -13.32 -12.99
CA GLN A 271 -4.23 -13.71 -14.00
C GLN A 271 -4.78 -12.51 -14.76
N LYS A 272 -5.20 -11.46 -14.04
CA LYS A 272 -5.72 -10.25 -14.66
C LYS A 272 -4.65 -9.53 -15.49
N LEU A 273 -3.40 -9.50 -15.03
CA LEU A 273 -2.26 -8.93 -15.76
C LEU A 273 -2.04 -9.68 -17.05
N ALA A 274 -1.98 -11.03 -17.03
CA ALA A 274 -1.79 -11.85 -18.21
C ALA A 274 -2.91 -11.64 -19.24
N ILE A 275 -4.17 -11.53 -18.81
CA ILE A 275 -5.30 -11.25 -19.70
C ILE A 275 -5.14 -9.88 -20.38
N VAL A 276 -4.81 -8.84 -19.61
CA VAL A 276 -4.64 -7.49 -20.15
C VAL A 276 -3.45 -7.39 -21.09
N GLU A 277 -2.32 -8.02 -20.75
CA GLU A 277 -1.13 -8.01 -21.60
C GLU A 277 -1.33 -8.80 -22.89
N SER A 278 -2.09 -9.91 -22.87
CA SER A 278 -2.40 -10.69 -24.06
C SER A 278 -3.37 -9.98 -25.04
N ALA A 279 -4.14 -9.02 -24.55
CA ALA A 279 -5.08 -8.24 -25.36
C ALA A 279 -4.44 -7.03 -26.06
N VAL A 280 -3.22 -6.66 -25.68
CA VAL A 280 -2.47 -5.58 -26.36
C VAL A 280 -1.84 -6.18 -27.61
N PRO A 281 -2.17 -5.69 -28.85
CA PRO A 281 -1.52 -6.17 -30.05
C PRO A 281 0.00 -5.97 -29.94
N SER A 282 0.75 -7.03 -30.27
CA SER A 282 2.21 -6.90 -30.43
C SER A 282 2.45 -5.95 -31.60
N GLY A 283 2.81 -4.69 -31.33
CA GLY A 283 3.15 -3.69 -32.35
C GLY A 283 4.46 -4.00 -33.06
#